data_683f246ce8f13f72179d8cae6e22a379
#
_entry.id   683f246ce8f13f72179d8cae6e22a379
#
_cell.length_a   1.000
_cell.length_b   1.000
_cell.length_c   1.000
_cell.angle_alpha   90.00
_cell.angle_beta   90.00
_cell.angle_gamma   90.00
#
_symmetry.space_group_name_H-M   'P 1'
#
loop_
_entity.id
_entity.type
_entity.pdbx_description
1 polymer ?
#
loop_
_entity_poly.entity_id
_entity_poly.type
_entity_poly.pdbx_seq_one_letter_code
_entity_poly.pdbx_strand_id
1 'polypeptide(L)'
;MKKTRFEWDDEKDKENQDRHNVSFSLAQLAFLDPHRVIAEDVNHSLEEERFYCIGRVDDDIMTVRFTYRGNIIRIYGAGYWRKGRKLYEEKNKIY
;
A
#
# COMPACT_ATOMS: atom_id res chain seq x y z
N MET A 1 23.57 2.81 3.34
CA MET A 1 22.21 2.95 2.80
C MET A 1 21.27 1.96 3.48
N LYS A 2 20.21 2.44 4.10
CA LYS A 2 19.25 1.56 4.76
C LYS A 2 18.31 0.94 3.75
N LYS A 3 18.20 -0.39 3.76
CA LYS A 3 17.19 -1.08 2.97
C LYS A 3 15.84 -0.94 3.67
N THR A 4 14.80 -0.65 2.90
CA THR A 4 13.43 -0.72 3.38
C THR A 4 13.10 -2.17 3.66
N ARG A 5 12.60 -2.45 4.85
CA ARG A 5 12.20 -3.80 5.24
C ARG A 5 10.69 -3.86 5.32
N PHE A 6 10.16 -4.97 4.84
CA PHE A 6 8.72 -5.24 4.86
C PHE A 6 8.44 -6.49 5.68
N GLU A 7 7.28 -6.49 6.32
CA GLU A 7 6.77 -7.68 7.00
C GLU A 7 5.26 -7.75 6.83
N TRP A 8 4.71 -8.92 7.06
CA TRP A 8 3.27 -9.15 7.04
C TRP A 8 2.94 -10.49 7.69
N ASP A 9 1.67 -10.67 7.99
CA ASP A 9 1.11 -11.91 8.49
C ASP A 9 0.76 -12.80 7.29
N ASP A 10 1.25 -14.05 7.27
CA ASP A 10 1.06 -14.95 6.14
C ASP A 10 -0.41 -15.29 5.88
N GLU A 11 -1.22 -15.39 6.94
CA GLU A 11 -2.65 -15.65 6.76
C GLU A 11 -3.36 -14.46 6.13
N LYS A 12 -3.00 -13.25 6.52
CA LYS A 12 -3.54 -12.04 5.91
C LYS A 12 -3.15 -11.92 4.45
N ASP A 13 -1.94 -12.33 4.11
CA ASP A 13 -1.49 -12.37 2.73
C ASP A 13 -2.33 -13.32 1.90
N LYS A 14 -2.60 -14.52 2.42
CA LYS A 14 -3.47 -15.49 1.74
C LYS A 14 -4.88 -14.96 1.57
N GLU A 15 -5.46 -14.39 2.61
CA GLU A 15 -6.78 -13.79 2.55
C GLU A 15 -6.85 -12.68 1.50
N ASN A 16 -5.81 -11.85 1.44
CA ASN A 16 -5.76 -10.77 0.48
C ASN A 16 -5.69 -11.29 -0.95
N GLN A 17 -4.92 -12.35 -1.18
CA GLN A 17 -4.86 -12.98 -2.50
C GLN A 17 -6.21 -13.56 -2.90
N ASP A 18 -6.93 -14.18 -1.95
CA ASP A 18 -8.24 -14.75 -2.22
C ASP A 18 -9.28 -13.67 -2.54
N ARG A 19 -9.23 -12.55 -1.82
CA ARG A 19 -10.22 -11.47 -1.98
C ARG A 19 -9.92 -10.53 -3.15
N HIS A 20 -8.65 -10.19 -3.34
CA HIS A 20 -8.24 -9.11 -4.23
C HIS A 20 -7.26 -9.55 -5.31
N ASN A 21 -6.86 -10.80 -5.30
CA ASN A 21 -5.89 -11.36 -6.25
C ASN A 21 -4.55 -10.60 -6.24
N VAL A 22 -4.15 -10.11 -5.08
CA VAL A 22 -2.91 -9.36 -4.89
C VAL A 22 -2.14 -9.94 -3.71
N SER A 23 -0.88 -10.32 -3.94
CA SER A 23 0.01 -10.75 -2.86
C SER A 23 0.69 -9.54 -2.22
N PHE A 24 1.06 -9.68 -0.97
CA PHE A 24 1.82 -8.61 -0.30
C PHE A 24 3.24 -8.51 -0.85
N SER A 25 3.76 -9.60 -1.39
CA SER A 25 5.05 -9.56 -2.08
C SER A 25 4.99 -8.63 -3.28
N LEU A 26 3.92 -8.71 -4.08
CA LEU A 26 3.70 -7.79 -5.20
C LEU A 26 3.46 -6.36 -4.71
N ALA A 27 2.76 -6.22 -3.61
CA ALA A 27 2.40 -4.90 -3.04
C ALA A 27 3.64 -4.06 -2.67
N GLN A 28 4.76 -4.69 -2.36
CA GLN A 28 6.01 -3.98 -2.08
C GLN A 28 6.40 -3.05 -3.22
N LEU A 29 6.05 -3.41 -4.45
CA LEU A 29 6.45 -2.65 -5.64
C LEU A 29 5.80 -1.27 -5.70
N ALA A 30 4.65 -1.07 -5.06
CA ALA A 30 4.02 0.24 -5.00
C ALA A 30 4.92 1.28 -4.33
N PHE A 31 5.76 0.85 -3.40
CA PHE A 31 6.68 1.73 -2.66
C PHE A 31 7.89 2.16 -3.51
N LEU A 32 8.09 1.54 -4.66
CA LEU A 32 9.18 1.88 -5.58
C LEU A 32 8.78 2.95 -6.60
N ASP A 33 7.50 3.23 -6.73
CA ASP A 33 7.02 4.26 -7.65
C ASP A 33 7.49 5.63 -7.15
N PRO A 34 8.30 6.37 -7.94
CA PRO A 34 8.73 7.71 -7.53
C PRO A 34 7.59 8.72 -7.40
N HIS A 35 6.44 8.40 -7.99
CA HIS A 35 5.24 9.24 -7.93
C HIS A 35 4.21 8.73 -6.91
N ARG A 36 4.60 7.77 -6.09
CA ARG A 36 3.70 7.20 -5.09
C ARG A 36 3.14 8.27 -4.16
N VAL A 37 1.92 8.05 -3.72
CA VAL A 37 1.23 8.93 -2.76
C VAL A 37 1.14 8.20 -1.44
N ILE A 38 1.63 8.84 -0.38
CA ILE A 38 1.48 8.32 0.99
C ILE A 38 0.43 9.18 1.67
N ALA A 39 -0.61 8.55 2.21
CA ALA A 39 -1.68 9.24 2.90
C ALA A 39 -2.01 8.53 4.21
N GLU A 40 -2.41 9.28 5.23
CA GLU A 40 -2.82 8.69 6.49
C GLU A 40 -4.25 8.15 6.40
N ASP A 41 -4.47 6.97 6.95
CA ASP A 41 -5.80 6.39 7.10
C ASP A 41 -6.37 6.80 8.45
N VAL A 42 -6.95 7.98 8.52
CA VAL A 42 -7.45 8.58 9.76
C VAL A 42 -8.52 7.71 10.43
N ASN A 43 -9.36 7.07 9.63
CA ASN A 43 -10.47 6.27 10.16
C ASN A 43 -10.03 4.98 10.86
N HIS A 44 -8.83 4.50 10.57
CA HIS A 44 -8.33 3.25 11.12
C HIS A 44 -7.06 3.43 11.95
N SER A 45 -6.79 4.66 12.44
CA SER A 45 -5.59 4.98 13.21
C SER A 45 -5.85 5.08 14.72
N LEU A 46 -6.75 4.24 15.26
CA LEU A 46 -7.14 4.32 16.67
C LEU A 46 -6.05 3.87 17.65
N GLU A 47 -5.39 2.76 17.38
CA GLU A 47 -4.35 2.20 18.26
C GLU A 47 -2.95 2.43 17.73
N GLU A 48 -2.81 2.44 16.42
CA GLU A 48 -1.55 2.74 15.75
C GLU A 48 -1.86 3.53 14.47
N GLU A 49 -0.94 4.38 14.09
CA GLU A 49 -1.12 5.14 12.86
C GLU A 49 -1.07 4.23 11.65
N ARG A 50 -2.08 4.33 10.79
CA ARG A 50 -2.19 3.54 9.57
C ARG A 50 -2.17 4.44 8.35
N PHE A 51 -1.63 3.91 7.28
CA PHE A 51 -1.35 4.68 6.07
C PHE A 51 -1.73 3.90 4.82
N TYR A 52 -1.88 4.65 3.74
CA TYR A 52 -1.97 4.11 2.39
C TYR A 52 -0.71 4.49 1.63
N CYS A 53 -0.18 3.55 0.85
CA CYS A 53 0.78 3.85 -0.20
C CYS A 53 0.08 3.54 -1.52
N ILE A 54 -0.06 4.55 -2.36
CA ILE A 54 -0.72 4.39 -3.65
C ILE A 54 0.35 4.58 -4.70
N GLY A 55 0.61 3.52 -5.46
CA GLY A 55 1.68 3.52 -6.43
C GLY A 55 1.37 2.64 -7.63
N ARG A 56 2.10 2.89 -8.71
CA ARG A 56 1.96 2.09 -9.92
C ARG A 56 2.67 0.75 -9.74
N VAL A 57 1.93 -0.31 -10.02
CA VAL A 57 2.46 -1.68 -10.03
C VAL A 57 1.99 -2.29 -11.35
N ASP A 58 2.94 -2.75 -12.15
CA ASP A 58 2.68 -3.13 -13.53
C ASP A 58 2.04 -1.94 -14.26
N ASP A 59 0.90 -2.09 -14.86
CA ASP A 59 0.24 -1.00 -15.58
C ASP A 59 -0.98 -0.45 -14.84
N ASP A 60 -1.07 -0.68 -13.54
CA ASP A 60 -2.23 -0.25 -12.76
C ASP A 60 -1.80 0.43 -11.46
N ILE A 61 -2.73 1.10 -10.82
CA ILE A 61 -2.48 1.83 -9.58
C ILE A 61 -2.97 0.99 -8.41
N MET A 62 -2.03 0.61 -7.56
CA MET A 62 -2.31 -0.22 -6.39
C MET A 62 -2.36 0.63 -5.13
N THR A 63 -3.31 0.34 -4.25
CA THR A 63 -3.38 0.92 -2.91
C THR A 63 -2.91 -0.14 -1.92
N VAL A 64 -1.88 0.19 -1.14
CA VAL A 64 -1.33 -0.70 -0.11
C VAL A 64 -1.61 -0.09 1.24
N ARG A 65 -2.20 -0.88 2.14
CA ARG A 65 -2.50 -0.46 3.50
C ARG A 65 -1.41 -0.97 4.41
N PHE A 66 -0.81 -0.07 5.17
CA PHE A 66 0.36 -0.42 5.97
C PHE A 66 0.47 0.44 7.23
N THR A 67 1.37 0.02 8.12
CA THR A 67 1.78 0.81 9.27
C THR A 67 3.30 0.72 9.40
N TYR A 68 3.88 1.64 10.17
CA TYR A 68 5.29 1.57 10.50
C TYR A 68 5.47 0.90 11.86
N ARG A 69 6.43 -0.01 11.94
CA ARG A 69 6.89 -0.59 13.19
C ARG A 69 8.39 -0.39 13.27
N GLY A 70 8.80 0.71 13.91
CA GLY A 70 10.19 1.14 13.83
C GLY A 70 10.57 1.48 12.40
N ASN A 71 11.58 0.81 11.88
CA ASN A 71 12.05 0.99 10.50
C ASN A 71 11.43 -0.02 9.52
N ILE A 72 10.41 -0.75 9.97
CA ILE A 72 9.79 -1.80 9.16
C ILE A 72 8.41 -1.32 8.71
N ILE A 73 8.09 -1.60 7.45
CA ILE A 73 6.76 -1.35 6.89
C ILE A 73 5.97 -2.65 7.01
N ARG A 74 4.91 -2.63 7.81
CA ARG A 74 4.04 -3.78 7.96
C ARG A 74 2.82 -3.62 7.08
N ILE A 75 2.70 -4.49 6.07
CA ILE A 75 1.59 -4.50 5.13
C ILE A 75 0.45 -5.34 5.71
N TYR A 76 -0.78 -4.86 5.60
CA TYR A 76 -1.94 -5.60 6.07
C TYR A 76 -3.10 -5.62 5.08
N GLY A 77 -2.97 -4.97 3.92
CA GLY A 77 -3.96 -5.02 2.86
C GLY A 77 -3.42 -4.42 1.58
N ALA A 78 -3.94 -4.86 0.43
CA ALA A 78 -3.55 -4.31 -0.86
C ALA A 78 -4.60 -4.64 -1.91
N GLY A 79 -4.81 -3.74 -2.85
CA GLY A 79 -5.75 -3.97 -3.94
C GLY A 79 -5.73 -2.82 -4.93
N TYR A 80 -6.51 -2.99 -5.99
CA TYR A 80 -6.66 -2.00 -7.06
C TYR A 80 -8.03 -1.33 -6.89
N TRP A 81 -8.09 -0.27 -6.08
CA TRP A 81 -9.34 0.41 -5.79
C TRP A 81 -9.43 1.75 -6.50
N ARG A 82 -10.64 2.06 -6.97
CA ARG A 82 -10.91 3.31 -7.70
C ARG A 82 -10.54 4.55 -6.89
N LYS A 83 -10.85 4.56 -5.61
CA LYS A 83 -10.57 5.71 -4.74
C LYS A 83 -9.08 6.04 -4.67
N GLY A 84 -8.25 5.02 -4.53
CA GLY A 84 -6.80 5.18 -4.51
C GLY A 84 -6.28 5.67 -5.85
N ARG A 85 -6.76 5.08 -6.94
CA ARG A 85 -6.39 5.50 -8.29
C ARG A 85 -6.72 6.96 -8.52
N LYS A 86 -7.91 7.39 -8.12
CA LYS A 86 -8.34 8.78 -8.29
C LYS A 86 -7.43 9.73 -7.51
N LEU A 87 -7.09 9.39 -6.27
CA LEU A 87 -6.19 10.20 -5.46
C LEU A 87 -4.79 10.29 -6.08
N TYR A 88 -4.28 9.18 -6.59
CA TYR A 88 -2.99 9.14 -7.28
C TYR A 88 -2.99 10.07 -8.49
N GLU A 89 -4.03 10.00 -9.31
CA GLU A 89 -4.17 10.83 -10.50
C GLU A 89 -4.27 12.32 -10.16
N GLU A 90 -5.05 12.65 -9.14
CA GLU A 90 -5.19 14.04 -8.67
C GLU A 90 -3.87 14.60 -8.17
N LYS A 91 -3.15 13.85 -7.32
CA LYS A 91 -1.88 14.29 -6.73
C LYS A 91 -0.78 14.43 -7.77
N ASN A 92 -0.82 13.62 -8.81
CA ASN A 92 0.16 13.67 -9.89
C ASN A 92 -0.32 14.47 -11.10
N LYS A 93 -1.50 15.04 -11.02
CA LYS A 93 -2.11 15.86 -12.08
C LYS A 93 -2.21 15.10 -13.40
N ILE A 94 -2.60 13.85 -13.33
CA ILE A 94 -2.84 13.00 -14.48
C ILE A 94 -4.35 12.96 -14.70
N TYR A 95 -4.78 13.43 -15.84
CA TYR A 95 -6.21 13.51 -16.16
C TYR A 95 -6.55 12.72 -17.39
#